data_f239254ad8274ed257a32d3dad4b1742
#
_entry.id   f239254ad8274ed257a32d3dad4b1742
#
_cell.length_a   1.000
_cell.length_b   1.000
_cell.length_c   1.000
_cell.angle_alpha   90.00
_cell.angle_beta   90.00
_cell.angle_gamma   90.00
#
_symmetry.space_group_name_H-M   'P 1'
#
loop_
_entity.id
_entity.type
_entity.pdbx_description
1 polymer ?
#
loop_
_entity_poly.entity_id
_entity_poly.type
_entity_poly.pdbx_seq_one_letter_code
_entity_poly.pdbx_strand_id
1 'polypeptide(L)'
;MGALGGEYILKPPTLRYPHLPEVEDATMHLAALARITTVPHGLLRLQDGALAYVTRRIDRRKGEKLHMEDMCQLTERLTENKYDGSHEQVARALRTYSANPGLDVVNFYELVLFSFLTGNADMHLKNFSLLHTPGLGYGLAPAYDLVATALVNPADTEELALTLNGKKKRLRQEDFLAATRRAGVEDKVMTGVFSRFVRIRPAWEKLLAESLLPVELKEGYLALLQRKFEQLGLA
;
A
#
# COMPACT_ATOMS: atom_id res chain seq x y z
N MET A 1 -16.96 10.21 1.99
CA MET A 1 -15.66 10.87 2.21
C MET A 1 -15.84 12.38 2.16
N GLY A 2 -15.41 13.10 3.19
CA GLY A 2 -15.45 14.56 3.26
C GLY A 2 -14.03 15.13 3.28
N ALA A 3 -13.79 16.24 2.58
CA ALA A 3 -12.52 16.96 2.64
C ALA A 3 -12.60 18.07 3.71
N LEU A 4 -11.83 17.98 4.77
CA LEU A 4 -11.71 19.01 5.78
C LEU A 4 -10.81 20.13 5.25
N GLY A 5 -11.38 21.30 4.94
CA GLY A 5 -10.63 22.46 4.43
C GLY A 5 -9.85 22.21 3.13
N GLY A 6 -10.17 21.13 2.38
CA GLY A 6 -9.46 20.77 1.15
C GLY A 6 -8.08 20.13 1.35
N GLU A 7 -7.53 20.09 2.57
CA GLU A 7 -6.21 19.52 2.86
C GLU A 7 -6.26 18.12 3.48
N TYR A 8 -7.40 17.69 3.96
CA TYR A 8 -7.58 16.39 4.61
C TYR A 8 -8.72 15.61 3.98
N ILE A 9 -8.61 14.28 4.04
CA ILE A 9 -9.67 13.33 3.69
C ILE A 9 -10.07 12.62 4.98
N LEU A 10 -11.37 12.60 5.27
CA LEU A 10 -11.97 11.88 6.39
C LEU A 10 -12.74 10.68 5.86
N LYS A 11 -12.44 9.50 6.39
CA LYS A 11 -13.10 8.23 6.07
C LYS A 11 -13.78 7.69 7.34
N PRO A 12 -15.06 7.96 7.58
CA PRO A 12 -15.80 7.39 8.69
C PRO A 12 -16.06 5.89 8.47
N PRO A 13 -16.40 5.14 9.52
CA PRO A 13 -16.81 3.74 9.40
C PRO A 13 -18.08 3.63 8.57
N THR A 14 -18.31 2.47 7.97
CA THR A 14 -19.55 2.15 7.25
C THR A 14 -20.25 0.98 7.90
N LEU A 15 -21.57 0.84 7.69
CA LEU A 15 -22.32 -0.31 8.20
C LEU A 15 -21.77 -1.66 7.70
N ARG A 16 -21.26 -1.67 6.47
CA ARG A 16 -20.68 -2.88 5.87
C ARG A 16 -19.30 -3.22 6.44
N TYR A 17 -18.53 -2.19 6.78
CA TYR A 17 -17.14 -2.32 7.26
C TYR A 17 -16.93 -1.39 8.45
N PRO A 18 -17.45 -1.75 9.65
CA PRO A 18 -17.44 -0.86 10.81
C PRO A 18 -16.04 -0.54 11.34
N HIS A 19 -15.06 -1.41 11.13
CA HIS A 19 -13.67 -1.27 11.61
C HIS A 19 -12.67 -0.96 10.50
N LEU A 20 -13.13 -0.53 9.32
CA LEU A 20 -12.25 -0.18 8.22
C LEU A 20 -11.26 0.95 8.56
N PRO A 21 -11.66 2.01 9.29
CA PRO A 21 -10.75 3.05 9.74
C PRO A 21 -9.58 2.53 10.56
N GLU A 22 -9.83 1.64 11.54
CA GLU A 22 -8.81 1.05 12.41
C GLU A 22 -7.89 0.11 11.62
N VAL A 23 -8.42 -0.64 10.65
CA VAL A 23 -7.63 -1.52 9.79
C VAL A 23 -6.73 -0.71 8.87
N GLU A 24 -7.22 0.38 8.28
CA GLU A 24 -6.42 1.28 7.44
C GLU A 24 -5.30 1.91 8.27
N ASP A 25 -5.61 2.46 9.44
CA ASP A 25 -4.64 3.10 10.33
C ASP A 25 -3.54 2.12 10.77
N ALA A 26 -3.91 0.94 11.24
CA ALA A 26 -2.95 -0.09 11.64
C ALA A 26 -2.05 -0.49 10.47
N THR A 27 -2.61 -0.71 9.26
CA THR A 27 -1.83 -1.08 8.07
C THR A 27 -0.86 0.03 7.65
N MET A 28 -1.29 1.28 7.70
CA MET A 28 -0.44 2.44 7.42
C MET A 28 0.71 2.57 8.42
N HIS A 29 0.47 2.29 9.71
CA HIS A 29 1.52 2.26 10.72
C HIS A 29 2.51 1.11 10.52
N LEU A 30 2.06 -0.08 10.09
CA LEU A 30 2.96 -1.18 9.69
C LEU A 30 3.88 -0.76 8.54
N ALA A 31 3.34 -0.03 7.54
CA ALA A 31 4.14 0.51 6.44
C ALA A 31 5.20 1.50 6.92
N ALA A 32 4.83 2.41 7.81
CA ALA A 32 5.77 3.37 8.40
C ALA A 32 6.91 2.67 9.19
N LEU A 33 6.59 1.62 9.97
CA LEU A 33 7.60 0.79 10.64
C LEU A 33 8.54 0.09 9.63
N ALA A 34 8.02 -0.32 8.48
CA ALA A 34 8.82 -0.88 7.40
C ALA A 34 9.67 0.17 6.66
N ARG A 35 9.60 1.44 7.06
CA ARG A 35 10.26 2.58 6.41
C ARG A 35 9.73 2.86 4.99
N ILE A 36 8.52 2.40 4.68
CA ILE A 36 7.79 2.85 3.50
C ILE A 36 7.31 4.27 3.79
N THR A 37 7.62 5.20 2.89
CA THR A 37 7.16 6.58 3.03
C THR A 37 5.64 6.63 2.87
N THR A 38 4.93 7.05 3.89
CA THR A 38 3.47 7.15 3.92
C THR A 38 3.00 8.60 4.03
N VAL A 39 1.76 8.85 3.62
CA VAL A 39 1.09 10.12 3.91
C VAL A 39 0.86 10.26 5.42
N PRO A 40 0.86 11.49 5.99
CA PRO A 40 0.43 11.71 7.37
C PRO A 40 -1.01 11.26 7.57
N HIS A 41 -1.25 10.44 8.58
CA HIS A 41 -2.55 9.83 8.86
C HIS A 41 -2.77 9.63 10.36
N GLY A 42 -3.96 9.22 10.73
CA GLY A 42 -4.32 8.86 12.10
C GLY A 42 -5.81 8.62 12.25
N LEU A 43 -6.23 8.31 13.48
CA LEU A 43 -7.64 8.14 13.84
C LEU A 43 -8.17 9.37 14.58
N LEU A 44 -9.40 9.75 14.25
CA LEU A 44 -10.15 10.78 14.91
C LEU A 44 -11.41 10.16 15.54
N ARG A 45 -11.65 10.44 16.83
CA ARG A 45 -12.89 10.02 17.50
C ARG A 45 -14.01 11.00 17.16
N LEU A 46 -15.09 10.49 16.62
CA LEU A 46 -16.31 11.24 16.30
C LEU A 46 -17.15 11.46 17.59
N GLN A 47 -18.17 12.32 17.48
CA GLN A 47 -19.06 12.64 18.61
C GLN A 47 -19.85 11.44 19.15
N ASP A 48 -20.19 10.50 18.27
CA ASP A 48 -20.88 9.24 18.60
C ASP A 48 -19.95 8.17 19.18
N GLY A 49 -18.64 8.49 19.33
CA GLY A 49 -17.62 7.58 19.83
C GLY A 49 -16.95 6.72 18.76
N ALA A 50 -17.46 6.67 17.54
CA ALA A 50 -16.86 5.93 16.44
C ALA A 50 -15.48 6.51 16.05
N LEU A 51 -14.60 5.67 15.50
CA LEU A 51 -13.32 6.11 14.95
C LEU A 51 -13.44 6.36 13.46
N ALA A 52 -12.90 7.48 12.98
CA ALA A 52 -12.76 7.79 11.58
C ALA A 52 -11.28 7.89 11.22
N TYR A 53 -10.88 7.32 10.10
CA TYR A 53 -9.53 7.53 9.57
C TYR A 53 -9.42 8.91 8.93
N VAL A 54 -8.35 9.61 9.24
CA VAL A 54 -8.03 10.91 8.65
C VAL A 54 -6.66 10.87 8.02
N THR A 55 -6.54 11.39 6.81
CA THR A 55 -5.27 11.48 6.11
C THR A 55 -5.08 12.85 5.47
N ARG A 56 -3.83 13.32 5.45
CA ARG A 56 -3.49 14.57 4.79
C ARG A 56 -3.31 14.33 3.29
N ARG A 57 -3.87 15.25 2.49
CA ARG A 57 -3.64 15.27 1.04
C ARG A 57 -2.23 15.76 0.73
N ILE A 58 -1.47 14.93 0.02
CA ILE A 58 -0.10 15.25 -0.37
C ILE A 58 -0.02 16.11 -1.63
N ASP A 59 -1.10 16.16 -2.41
CA ASP A 59 -1.24 17.02 -3.59
C ASP A 59 -1.63 18.46 -3.20
N ARG A 60 -1.55 18.82 -1.91
CA ARG A 60 -1.78 20.15 -1.38
C ARG A 60 -0.61 20.59 -0.53
N ARG A 61 -0.06 21.79 -0.80
CA ARG A 61 1.02 22.38 -0.04
C ARG A 61 0.79 23.88 0.10
N LYS A 62 0.57 24.34 1.32
CA LYS A 62 0.34 25.77 1.64
C LYS A 62 -0.76 26.41 0.77
N GLY A 63 -1.87 25.70 0.55
CA GLY A 63 -2.99 26.16 -0.27
C GLY A 63 -2.83 25.93 -1.77
N GLU A 64 -1.64 25.57 -2.26
CA GLU A 64 -1.39 25.28 -3.66
C GLU A 64 -1.60 23.79 -3.98
N LYS A 65 -2.05 23.51 -5.20
CA LYS A 65 -2.18 22.16 -5.74
C LYS A 65 -0.86 21.75 -6.40
N LEU A 66 -0.23 20.68 -5.91
CA LEU A 66 0.87 20.02 -6.60
C LEU A 66 0.31 19.11 -7.71
N HIS A 67 1.04 19.03 -8.80
CA HIS A 67 0.68 18.12 -9.88
C HIS A 67 0.91 16.66 -9.44
N MET A 68 -0.14 15.85 -9.54
CA MET A 68 -0.13 14.44 -9.15
C MET A 68 -1.00 13.66 -10.14
N GLU A 69 -0.46 12.58 -10.68
CA GLU A 69 -1.17 11.69 -11.59
C GLU A 69 -1.07 10.24 -11.09
N ASP A 70 -2.21 9.57 -11.08
CA ASP A 70 -2.25 8.13 -10.77
C ASP A 70 -1.86 7.27 -12.00
N MET A 71 -1.60 5.98 -11.77
CA MET A 71 -1.19 5.09 -12.83
C MET A 71 -2.28 4.77 -13.86
N CYS A 72 -3.58 5.01 -13.56
CA CYS A 72 -4.62 5.01 -14.59
C CYS A 72 -4.39 6.15 -15.59
N GLN A 73 -4.14 7.35 -15.09
CA GLN A 73 -3.87 8.53 -15.92
C GLN A 73 -2.59 8.35 -16.74
N LEU A 74 -1.48 7.94 -16.09
CA LEU A 74 -0.19 7.73 -16.75
C LEU A 74 -0.18 6.58 -17.76
N THR A 75 -1.11 5.65 -17.67
CA THR A 75 -1.27 4.54 -18.62
C THR A 75 -2.50 4.68 -19.52
N GLU A 76 -3.09 5.90 -19.57
CA GLU A 76 -4.23 6.26 -20.42
C GLU A 76 -5.45 5.34 -20.23
N ARG A 77 -5.75 4.97 -18.98
CA ARG A 77 -6.87 4.11 -18.61
C ARG A 77 -7.98 4.87 -17.92
N LEU A 78 -9.20 4.47 -18.21
CA LEU A 78 -10.38 4.96 -17.49
C LEU A 78 -10.43 4.38 -16.08
N THR A 79 -11.16 5.03 -15.18
CA THR A 79 -11.30 4.61 -13.77
C THR A 79 -11.90 3.21 -13.64
N GLU A 80 -12.80 2.83 -14.53
CA GLU A 80 -13.41 1.49 -14.61
C GLU A 80 -12.40 0.37 -14.86
N ASN A 81 -11.29 0.70 -15.53
CA ASN A 81 -10.21 -0.24 -15.87
C ASN A 81 -9.06 -0.23 -14.83
N LYS A 82 -9.30 0.30 -13.63
CA LYS A 82 -8.26 0.43 -12.59
C LYS A 82 -7.63 -0.89 -12.14
N TYR A 83 -8.32 -2.02 -12.34
CA TYR A 83 -7.85 -3.38 -12.05
C TYR A 83 -7.21 -4.10 -13.25
N ASP A 84 -7.26 -3.47 -14.43
CA ASP A 84 -6.74 -4.05 -15.68
C ASP A 84 -5.27 -3.63 -15.85
N GLY A 85 -4.36 -4.39 -15.29
CA GLY A 85 -2.95 -4.06 -15.38
C GLY A 85 -2.03 -5.06 -14.70
N SER A 86 -0.75 -4.72 -14.74
CA SER A 86 0.28 -5.47 -14.03
C SER A 86 1.24 -4.53 -13.29
N HIS A 87 1.88 -5.06 -12.25
CA HIS A 87 2.92 -4.33 -11.53
C HIS A 87 4.12 -4.00 -12.43
N GLU A 88 4.39 -4.83 -13.43
CA GLU A 88 5.44 -4.56 -14.43
C GLU A 88 5.09 -3.37 -15.33
N GLN A 89 3.81 -3.12 -15.61
CA GLN A 89 3.38 -1.91 -16.34
C GLN A 89 3.59 -0.66 -15.49
N VAL A 90 3.26 -0.70 -14.21
CA VAL A 90 3.52 0.39 -13.26
C VAL A 90 5.02 0.67 -13.18
N ALA A 91 5.86 -0.37 -13.05
CA ALA A 91 7.31 -0.21 -13.02
C ALA A 91 7.87 0.42 -14.31
N ARG A 92 7.29 0.10 -15.49
CA ARG A 92 7.66 0.77 -16.74
C ARG A 92 7.28 2.26 -16.76
N ALA A 93 6.08 2.61 -16.26
CA ALA A 93 5.64 3.99 -16.14
C ALA A 93 6.57 4.79 -15.21
N LEU A 94 6.95 4.21 -14.06
CA LEU A 94 7.93 4.80 -13.15
C LEU A 94 9.29 5.03 -13.84
N ARG A 95 9.76 4.06 -14.64
CA ARG A 95 11.02 4.21 -15.38
C ARG A 95 10.97 5.32 -16.42
N THR A 96 9.80 5.56 -17.00
CA THR A 96 9.61 6.57 -18.05
C THR A 96 9.48 7.97 -17.48
N TYR A 97 8.73 8.12 -16.38
CA TYR A 97 8.28 9.43 -15.93
C TYR A 97 8.90 9.92 -14.62
N SER A 98 9.55 9.03 -13.84
CA SER A 98 10.20 9.44 -12.59
C SER A 98 11.55 10.14 -12.84
N ALA A 99 11.86 11.13 -12.01
CA ALA A 99 13.17 11.75 -11.95
C ALA A 99 14.24 10.85 -11.32
N ASN A 100 13.82 9.86 -10.50
CA ASN A 100 14.69 8.86 -9.84
C ASN A 100 14.21 7.43 -10.08
N PRO A 101 14.17 6.98 -11.36
CA PRO A 101 13.49 5.75 -11.73
C PRO A 101 14.06 4.50 -11.04
N GLY A 102 15.37 4.45 -10.77
CA GLY A 102 15.99 3.31 -10.10
C GLY A 102 15.50 3.12 -8.67
N LEU A 103 15.44 4.19 -7.90
CA LEU A 103 14.96 4.19 -6.52
C LEU A 103 13.45 3.95 -6.46
N ASP A 104 12.68 4.65 -7.29
CA ASP A 104 11.21 4.56 -7.27
C ASP A 104 10.71 3.19 -7.66
N VAL A 105 11.36 2.49 -8.59
CA VAL A 105 11.02 1.10 -8.94
C VAL A 105 11.29 0.15 -7.76
N VAL A 106 12.38 0.33 -7.02
CA VAL A 106 12.65 -0.48 -5.82
C VAL A 106 11.60 -0.20 -4.74
N ASN A 107 11.33 1.07 -4.43
CA ASN A 107 10.31 1.47 -3.45
C ASN A 107 8.91 0.96 -3.84
N PHE A 108 8.59 0.98 -5.13
CA PHE A 108 7.33 0.45 -5.64
C PHE A 108 7.21 -1.06 -5.39
N TYR A 109 8.23 -1.87 -5.75
CA TYR A 109 8.15 -3.31 -5.49
C TYR A 109 8.22 -3.66 -4.00
N GLU A 110 8.85 -2.84 -3.19
CA GLU A 110 8.76 -2.94 -1.74
C GLU A 110 7.32 -2.74 -1.25
N LEU A 111 6.62 -1.71 -1.78
CA LEU A 111 5.21 -1.46 -1.47
C LEU A 111 4.30 -2.60 -1.97
N VAL A 112 4.59 -3.20 -3.13
CA VAL A 112 3.85 -4.38 -3.64
C VAL A 112 4.04 -5.58 -2.72
N LEU A 113 5.28 -5.85 -2.28
CA LEU A 113 5.56 -6.94 -1.32
C LEU A 113 4.88 -6.68 0.02
N PHE A 114 4.92 -5.44 0.52
CA PHE A 114 4.21 -5.04 1.73
C PHE A 114 2.71 -5.31 1.59
N SER A 115 2.09 -4.89 0.48
CA SER A 115 0.66 -5.10 0.21
C SER A 115 0.30 -6.60 0.21
N PHE A 116 1.14 -7.44 -0.38
CA PHE A 116 0.97 -8.89 -0.34
C PHE A 116 1.04 -9.44 1.09
N LEU A 117 2.07 -9.05 1.88
CA LEU A 117 2.27 -9.53 3.24
C LEU A 117 1.14 -9.12 4.18
N THR A 118 0.61 -7.91 4.01
CA THR A 118 -0.49 -7.36 4.83
C THR A 118 -1.89 -7.72 4.31
N GLY A 119 -1.98 -8.47 3.19
CA GLY A 119 -3.26 -8.86 2.62
C GLY A 119 -4.06 -7.70 2.02
N ASN A 120 -3.38 -6.69 1.49
CA ASN A 120 -4.00 -5.60 0.75
C ASN A 120 -4.18 -6.01 -0.73
N ALA A 121 -5.32 -6.59 -1.04
CA ALA A 121 -5.67 -7.00 -2.40
C ALA A 121 -6.35 -5.90 -3.24
N ASP A 122 -6.42 -4.65 -2.73
CA ASP A 122 -7.07 -3.52 -3.43
C ASP A 122 -6.08 -2.46 -3.93
N MET A 123 -4.79 -2.75 -3.97
CA MET A 123 -3.76 -1.85 -4.51
C MET A 123 -3.80 -1.85 -6.05
N HIS A 124 -4.81 -1.18 -6.59
CA HIS A 124 -5.02 -1.01 -8.03
C HIS A 124 -4.26 0.21 -8.59
N LEU A 125 -4.36 0.46 -9.91
CA LEU A 125 -3.61 1.52 -10.61
C LEU A 125 -3.79 2.91 -9.99
N LYS A 126 -4.95 3.22 -9.40
CA LYS A 126 -5.20 4.54 -8.78
C LYS A 126 -4.55 4.72 -7.41
N ASN A 127 -4.04 3.66 -6.81
CA ASN A 127 -3.36 3.69 -5.51
C ASN A 127 -1.83 3.89 -5.65
N PHE A 128 -1.35 4.01 -6.88
CA PHE A 128 0.02 4.40 -7.19
C PHE A 128 0.02 5.69 -7.99
N SER A 129 0.81 6.67 -7.59
CA SER A 129 0.87 7.97 -8.26
C SER A 129 2.29 8.49 -8.38
N LEU A 130 2.51 9.33 -9.37
CA LEU A 130 3.65 10.25 -9.41
C LEU A 130 3.23 11.62 -8.88
N LEU A 131 4.05 12.18 -8.01
CA LEU A 131 3.87 13.50 -7.43
C LEU A 131 5.01 14.41 -7.88
N HIS A 132 4.68 15.59 -8.41
CA HIS A 132 5.67 16.61 -8.72
C HIS A 132 6.12 17.35 -7.46
N THR A 133 7.39 17.26 -7.16
CA THR A 133 8.00 18.04 -6.07
C THR A 133 8.86 19.14 -6.67
N PRO A 134 8.58 20.43 -6.38
CA PRO A 134 9.37 21.55 -6.89
C PRO A 134 10.88 21.38 -6.59
N GLY A 135 11.69 21.48 -7.62
CA GLY A 135 13.15 21.30 -7.55
C GLY A 135 13.64 19.85 -7.63
N LEU A 136 12.77 18.84 -7.48
CA LEU A 136 13.12 17.42 -7.54
C LEU A 136 12.49 16.68 -8.73
N GLY A 137 11.45 17.27 -9.36
CA GLY A 137 10.71 16.63 -10.45
C GLY A 137 9.62 15.65 -9.97
N TYR A 138 9.24 14.72 -10.84
CA TYR A 138 8.25 13.68 -10.52
C TYR A 138 8.91 12.50 -9.83
N GLY A 139 8.28 12.00 -8.77
CA GLY A 139 8.71 10.81 -8.06
C GLY A 139 7.52 10.00 -7.58
N LEU A 140 7.76 8.74 -7.18
CA LEU A 140 6.72 7.91 -6.58
C LEU A 140 6.16 8.62 -5.34
N ALA A 141 4.86 8.83 -5.33
CA ALA A 141 4.17 9.48 -4.22
C ALA A 141 4.31 8.64 -2.94
N PRO A 142 4.33 9.26 -1.74
CA PRO A 142 4.14 8.55 -0.50
C PRO A 142 2.92 7.62 -0.56
N ALA A 143 3.02 6.44 0.03
CA ALA A 143 1.95 5.45 0.04
C ALA A 143 0.71 5.97 0.80
N TYR A 144 -0.45 5.67 0.27
CA TYR A 144 -1.76 6.01 0.82
C TYR A 144 -2.75 4.86 0.55
N ASP A 145 -3.87 4.86 1.25
CA ASP A 145 -4.96 3.89 1.04
C ASP A 145 -4.50 2.43 1.22
N LEU A 146 -3.67 2.20 2.25
CA LEU A 146 -3.19 0.86 2.57
C LEU A 146 -4.14 0.21 3.57
N VAL A 147 -4.84 -0.82 3.12
CA VAL A 147 -5.87 -1.53 3.89
C VAL A 147 -5.68 -3.03 3.78
N ALA A 148 -5.64 -3.74 4.89
CA ALA A 148 -5.64 -5.21 4.90
C ALA A 148 -7.03 -5.74 4.48
N THR A 149 -7.34 -5.65 3.18
CA THR A 149 -8.67 -6.00 2.64
C THR A 149 -9.04 -7.45 2.88
N ALA A 150 -8.08 -8.35 2.95
CA ALA A 150 -8.30 -9.76 3.29
C ALA A 150 -8.90 -9.99 4.69
N LEU A 151 -8.78 -9.01 5.62
CA LEU A 151 -9.42 -9.08 6.94
C LEU A 151 -10.89 -8.68 6.90
N VAL A 152 -11.23 -7.69 6.06
CA VAL A 152 -12.57 -7.09 6.03
C VAL A 152 -13.44 -7.68 4.93
N ASN A 153 -12.84 -8.31 3.92
CA ASN A 153 -13.53 -8.98 2.82
C ASN A 153 -12.92 -10.38 2.54
N PRO A 154 -13.11 -11.36 3.41
CA PRO A 154 -12.52 -12.70 3.26
C PRO A 154 -13.07 -13.49 2.05
N ALA A 155 -14.14 -13.01 1.41
CA ALA A 155 -14.66 -13.59 0.18
C ALA A 155 -13.79 -13.31 -1.04
N ASP A 156 -12.99 -12.25 -1.01
CA ASP A 156 -12.00 -11.97 -2.04
C ASP A 156 -10.81 -12.90 -1.86
N THR A 157 -10.54 -13.71 -2.89
CA THR A 157 -9.45 -14.67 -2.88
C THR A 157 -8.23 -14.20 -3.68
N GLU A 158 -8.26 -12.98 -4.24
CA GLU A 158 -7.09 -12.39 -4.89
C GLU A 158 -6.06 -11.97 -3.81
N GLU A 159 -4.78 -12.05 -4.16
CA GLU A 159 -3.70 -11.67 -3.26
C GLU A 159 -3.14 -10.28 -3.60
N LEU A 160 -3.30 -9.88 -4.85
CA LEU A 160 -2.97 -8.56 -5.38
C LEU A 160 -4.03 -8.12 -6.38
N ALA A 161 -4.32 -6.82 -6.43
CA ALA A 161 -5.27 -6.21 -7.37
C ALA A 161 -4.79 -6.29 -8.83
N LEU A 162 -3.49 -6.15 -9.05
CA LEU A 162 -2.84 -6.22 -10.36
C LEU A 162 -2.06 -7.53 -10.48
N THR A 163 -1.81 -7.98 -11.70
CA THR A 163 -0.97 -9.16 -11.89
C THR A 163 0.50 -8.86 -11.57
N LEU A 164 1.17 -9.84 -10.96
CA LEU A 164 2.60 -9.90 -10.75
C LEU A 164 3.11 -11.18 -11.41
N ASN A 165 4.06 -11.09 -12.33
CA ASN A 165 4.52 -12.23 -13.14
C ASN A 165 3.37 -13.03 -13.78
N GLY A 166 2.32 -12.29 -14.23
CA GLY A 166 1.12 -12.85 -14.83
C GLY A 166 0.11 -13.49 -13.88
N LYS A 167 0.30 -13.38 -12.54
CA LYS A 167 -0.53 -14.01 -11.52
C LYS A 167 -1.12 -12.98 -10.57
N LYS A 168 -2.31 -13.23 -10.03
CA LYS A 168 -2.91 -12.51 -8.90
C LYS A 168 -3.04 -13.39 -7.66
N LYS A 169 -2.79 -14.70 -7.77
CA LYS A 169 -2.98 -15.71 -6.71
C LYS A 169 -1.82 -16.69 -6.67
N ARG A 170 -1.64 -17.34 -5.52
CA ARG A 170 -0.59 -18.35 -5.30
C ARG A 170 0.79 -17.81 -5.62
N LEU A 171 1.00 -16.55 -5.25
CA LEU A 171 2.27 -15.88 -5.44
C LEU A 171 3.35 -16.51 -4.56
N ARG A 172 4.56 -16.59 -5.09
CA ARG A 172 5.74 -17.10 -4.41
C ARG A 172 6.86 -16.08 -4.49
N GLN A 173 7.90 -16.25 -3.70
CA GLN A 173 9.08 -15.38 -3.72
C GLN A 173 9.65 -15.21 -5.13
N GLU A 174 9.70 -16.30 -5.92
CA GLU A 174 10.17 -16.28 -7.30
C GLU A 174 9.37 -15.35 -8.24
N ASP A 175 8.08 -15.14 -7.98
CA ASP A 175 7.26 -14.24 -8.80
C ASP A 175 7.68 -12.79 -8.58
N PHE A 176 8.02 -12.41 -7.35
CA PHE A 176 8.58 -11.09 -7.03
C PHE A 176 9.96 -10.91 -7.67
N LEU A 177 10.86 -11.88 -7.54
CA LEU A 177 12.18 -11.84 -8.16
C LEU A 177 12.09 -11.75 -9.68
N ALA A 178 11.20 -12.51 -10.32
CA ALA A 178 11.01 -12.47 -11.76
C ALA A 178 10.50 -11.09 -12.23
N ALA A 179 9.54 -10.50 -11.51
CA ALA A 179 8.99 -9.18 -11.84
C ALA A 179 10.04 -8.07 -11.67
N THR A 180 10.82 -8.11 -10.59
CA THR A 180 11.86 -7.10 -10.32
C THR A 180 13.04 -7.22 -11.28
N ARG A 181 13.48 -8.42 -11.68
CA ARG A 181 14.49 -8.62 -12.74
C ARG A 181 14.05 -7.98 -14.06
N ARG A 182 12.79 -8.18 -14.49
CA ARG A 182 12.23 -7.54 -15.68
C ARG A 182 12.21 -6.02 -15.60
N ALA A 183 12.09 -5.49 -14.38
CA ALA A 183 12.20 -4.07 -14.11
C ALA A 183 13.66 -3.59 -13.94
N GLY A 184 14.67 -4.46 -14.13
CA GLY A 184 16.08 -4.12 -14.02
C GLY A 184 16.56 -3.92 -12.58
N VAL A 185 15.91 -4.55 -11.61
CA VAL A 185 16.34 -4.58 -10.20
C VAL A 185 17.08 -5.89 -9.96
N GLU A 186 18.27 -5.80 -9.36
CA GLU A 186 19.07 -6.98 -9.04
C GLU A 186 18.46 -7.79 -7.90
N ASP A 187 18.56 -9.12 -7.96
CA ASP A 187 18.01 -10.03 -6.95
C ASP A 187 18.48 -9.70 -5.53
N LYS A 188 19.75 -9.29 -5.38
CA LYS A 188 20.30 -8.94 -4.06
C LYS A 188 19.53 -7.81 -3.37
N VAL A 189 18.97 -6.88 -4.15
CA VAL A 189 18.17 -5.76 -3.62
C VAL A 189 16.87 -6.30 -3.03
N MET A 190 16.14 -7.13 -3.79
CA MET A 190 14.89 -7.74 -3.30
C MET A 190 15.14 -8.74 -2.16
N THR A 191 16.21 -9.51 -2.19
CA THR A 191 16.60 -10.38 -1.08
C THR A 191 16.85 -9.56 0.20
N GLY A 192 17.45 -8.37 0.06
CA GLY A 192 17.60 -7.42 1.17
C GLY A 192 16.24 -6.91 1.69
N VAL A 193 15.28 -6.65 0.80
CA VAL A 193 13.91 -6.26 1.17
C VAL A 193 13.20 -7.40 1.93
N PHE A 194 13.23 -8.64 1.42
CA PHE A 194 12.67 -9.81 2.14
C PHE A 194 13.27 -9.95 3.54
N SER A 195 14.61 -9.91 3.65
CA SER A 195 15.32 -10.02 4.94
C SER A 195 14.94 -8.90 5.91
N ARG A 196 14.65 -7.68 5.41
CA ARG A 196 14.19 -6.57 6.23
C ARG A 196 12.78 -6.82 6.75
N PHE A 197 11.86 -7.33 5.93
CA PHE A 197 10.51 -7.65 6.37
C PHE A 197 10.49 -8.76 7.43
N VAL A 198 11.30 -9.80 7.26
CA VAL A 198 11.49 -10.83 8.31
C VAL A 198 11.93 -10.21 9.63
N ARG A 199 12.93 -9.33 9.58
CA ARG A 199 13.50 -8.69 10.77
C ARG A 199 12.54 -7.75 11.48
N ILE A 200 11.66 -7.07 10.74
CA ILE A 200 10.70 -6.12 11.32
C ILE A 200 9.41 -6.77 11.82
N ARG A 201 9.13 -8.00 11.43
CA ARG A 201 7.91 -8.72 11.78
C ARG A 201 7.58 -8.69 13.28
N PRO A 202 8.51 -8.90 14.24
CA PRO A 202 8.19 -8.80 15.66
C PRO A 202 7.68 -7.42 16.09
N ALA A 203 8.19 -6.33 15.46
CA ALA A 203 7.69 -4.99 15.71
C ALA A 203 6.29 -4.77 15.14
N TRP A 204 5.95 -5.40 14.02
CA TRP A 204 4.59 -5.41 13.48
C TRP A 204 3.62 -6.14 14.39
N GLU A 205 3.99 -7.32 14.90
CA GLU A 205 3.17 -8.10 15.83
C GLU A 205 2.89 -7.30 17.12
N LYS A 206 3.91 -6.62 17.66
CA LYS A 206 3.77 -5.73 18.81
C LYS A 206 2.81 -4.56 18.52
N LEU A 207 2.98 -3.87 17.39
CA LEU A 207 2.11 -2.76 16.99
C LEU A 207 0.64 -3.23 16.89
N LEU A 208 0.39 -4.37 16.26
CA LEU A 208 -0.96 -4.92 16.13
C LEU A 208 -1.56 -5.24 17.50
N ALA A 209 -0.80 -5.80 18.43
CA ALA A 209 -1.25 -6.07 19.79
C ALA A 209 -1.66 -4.78 20.55
N GLU A 210 -0.92 -3.68 20.33
CA GLU A 210 -1.14 -2.37 20.95
C GLU A 210 -2.15 -1.48 20.20
N SER A 211 -2.57 -1.86 18.97
CA SER A 211 -3.45 -1.07 18.11
C SER A 211 -4.88 -0.95 18.66
N LEU A 212 -5.68 -0.07 18.06
CA LEU A 212 -7.10 0.11 18.39
C LEU A 212 -8.03 -0.90 17.69
N LEU A 213 -7.47 -1.91 16.99
CA LEU A 213 -8.25 -2.98 16.39
C LEU A 213 -9.00 -3.79 17.46
N PRO A 214 -10.23 -4.26 17.19
CA PRO A 214 -10.88 -5.30 17.99
C PRO A 214 -10.02 -6.58 18.10
N VAL A 215 -10.18 -7.34 19.16
CA VAL A 215 -9.36 -8.52 19.46
C VAL A 215 -9.38 -9.52 18.30
N GLU A 216 -10.56 -9.79 17.73
CA GLU A 216 -10.76 -10.72 16.63
C GLU A 216 -9.99 -10.28 15.37
N LEU A 217 -9.94 -8.97 15.09
CA LEU A 217 -9.16 -8.44 13.96
C LEU A 217 -7.66 -8.44 14.23
N LYS A 218 -7.21 -8.24 15.47
CA LYS A 218 -5.80 -8.42 15.85
C LYS A 218 -5.33 -9.85 15.60
N GLU A 219 -6.07 -10.82 16.10
CA GLU A 219 -5.78 -12.25 15.92
C GLU A 219 -5.82 -12.65 14.44
N GLY A 220 -6.85 -12.18 13.72
CA GLY A 220 -6.97 -12.39 12.28
C GLY A 220 -5.79 -11.81 11.49
N TYR A 221 -5.31 -10.62 11.86
CA TYR A 221 -4.18 -9.97 11.20
C TYR A 221 -2.86 -10.71 11.48
N LEU A 222 -2.63 -11.11 12.72
CA LEU A 222 -1.46 -11.92 13.09
C LEU A 222 -1.43 -13.25 12.33
N ALA A 223 -2.57 -13.95 12.26
CA ALA A 223 -2.70 -15.17 11.49
C ALA A 223 -2.50 -14.94 9.97
N LEU A 224 -2.97 -13.82 9.44
CA LEU A 224 -2.76 -13.44 8.04
C LEU A 224 -1.28 -13.22 7.75
N LEU A 225 -0.58 -12.44 8.57
CA LEU A 225 0.87 -12.22 8.45
C LEU A 225 1.63 -13.54 8.46
N GLN A 226 1.36 -14.40 9.45
CA GLN A 226 2.00 -15.72 9.56
C GLN A 226 1.87 -16.50 8.24
N ARG A 227 0.64 -16.66 7.71
CA ARG A 227 0.39 -17.40 6.46
C ARG A 227 1.12 -16.78 5.26
N LYS A 228 1.18 -15.43 5.18
CA LYS A 228 1.81 -14.74 4.05
C LYS A 228 3.33 -14.86 4.09
N PHE A 229 3.96 -14.79 5.26
CA PHE A 229 5.38 -15.05 5.42
C PHE A 229 5.73 -16.51 5.10
N GLU A 230 4.94 -17.48 5.60
CA GLU A 230 5.11 -18.90 5.27
C GLU A 230 4.97 -19.18 3.78
N GLN A 231 3.98 -18.56 3.12
CA GLN A 231 3.73 -18.71 1.68
C GLN A 231 4.95 -18.29 0.84
N LEU A 232 5.71 -17.29 1.29
CA LEU A 232 6.94 -16.85 0.63
C LEU A 232 8.19 -17.60 1.11
N GLY A 233 8.08 -18.53 2.06
CA GLY A 233 9.24 -19.20 2.66
C GLY A 233 10.13 -18.27 3.50
N LEU A 234 9.52 -17.28 4.15
CA LEU A 234 10.17 -16.26 4.98
C LEU A 234 9.95 -16.50 6.49
N ALA A 235 9.33 -17.60 6.88
CA ALA A 235 9.07 -17.97 8.27
C ALA A 235 10.28 -18.72 8.88
#